data_11cb05434c42ff094feaba2eadc723ea
#
_entry.id   11cb05434c42ff094feaba2eadc723ea
#
_cell.length_a   1.000
_cell.length_b   1.000
_cell.length_c   1.000
_cell.angle_alpha   90.00
_cell.angle_beta   90.00
_cell.angle_gamma   90.00
#
_symmetry.space_group_name_H-M   'P 1'
#
loop_
_entity.id
_entity.type
_entity.pdbx_description
1 polymer ?
#
loop_
_entity_poly.entity_id
_entity_poly.type
_entity_poly.pdbx_seq_one_letter_code
_entity_poly.pdbx_strand_id
1 'polypeptide(L)'
;MGGDVVAYYDSIYQDGELSSRAKVVLIYLRDHANKQGTCWPGINTIAAGVSLSRSTVKRALDDLVRAGLVEKSSRWRENGSLTSNLYQIK
;
A
#
# COMPACT_ATOMS: atom_id res chain seq x y z
N MET A 1 1.85 -10.37 20.66
CA MET A 1 2.76 -11.16 20.11
C MET A 1 2.67 -11.48 18.66
N GLY A 2 3.49 -12.40 18.19
CA GLY A 2 3.57 -12.74 16.79
C GLY A 2 2.28 -13.27 16.18
N GLY A 3 1.35 -13.76 17.00
CA GLY A 3 0.10 -14.31 16.49
C GLY A 3 -0.75 -13.32 15.71
N ASP A 4 -0.84 -12.08 16.20
CA ASP A 4 -1.65 -11.05 15.53
C ASP A 4 -1.07 -10.70 14.15
N VAL A 5 0.25 -10.63 14.04
CA VAL A 5 0.93 -10.34 12.79
C VAL A 5 0.73 -11.48 11.80
N VAL A 6 0.86 -12.72 12.27
CA VAL A 6 0.65 -13.89 11.41
C VAL A 6 -0.78 -13.93 10.90
N ALA A 7 -1.76 -13.67 11.75
CA ALA A 7 -3.15 -13.65 11.34
C ALA A 7 -3.44 -12.57 10.29
N TYR A 8 -2.81 -11.40 10.43
CA TYR A 8 -2.97 -10.32 9.44
C TYR A 8 -2.48 -10.76 8.06
N TYR A 9 -1.28 -11.33 7.98
CA TYR A 9 -0.71 -11.76 6.70
C TYR A 9 -1.46 -12.95 6.13
N ASP A 10 -1.89 -13.88 6.96
CA ASP A 10 -2.70 -15.01 6.50
C ASP A 10 -3.99 -14.52 5.85
N SER A 11 -4.64 -13.55 6.45
CA SER A 11 -5.86 -12.97 5.92
C SER A 11 -5.62 -12.36 4.54
N ILE A 12 -4.50 -11.65 4.36
CA ILE A 12 -4.14 -11.08 3.07
C ILE A 12 -3.93 -12.16 2.03
N TYR A 13 -3.18 -13.20 2.36
CA TYR A 13 -2.86 -14.26 1.41
C TYR A 13 -4.09 -15.07 1.02
N GLN A 14 -5.06 -15.18 1.89
CA GLN A 14 -6.26 -15.98 1.64
C GLN A 14 -7.39 -15.19 0.98
N ASP A 15 -7.23 -13.87 0.83
CA ASP A 15 -8.25 -13.05 0.21
C ASP A 15 -8.28 -13.30 -1.30
N GLY A 16 -9.27 -14.05 -1.76
CA GLY A 16 -9.39 -14.40 -3.17
C GLY A 16 -9.81 -13.25 -4.07
N GLU A 17 -10.25 -12.14 -3.49
CA GLU A 17 -10.65 -10.97 -4.28
C GLU A 17 -9.49 -10.04 -4.57
N LEU A 18 -8.38 -10.17 -3.86
CA LEU A 18 -7.20 -9.35 -4.10
C LEU A 18 -6.31 -10.02 -5.13
N SER A 19 -5.84 -9.22 -6.09
CA SER A 19 -4.84 -9.69 -7.05
C SER A 19 -3.51 -9.93 -6.34
N SER A 20 -2.65 -10.74 -6.94
CA SER A 20 -1.32 -11.00 -6.38
C SER A 20 -0.53 -9.71 -6.21
N ARG A 21 -0.61 -8.82 -7.21
CA ARG A 21 0.09 -7.53 -7.12
C ARG A 21 -0.41 -6.69 -5.95
N ALA A 22 -1.71 -6.71 -5.71
CA ALA A 22 -2.29 -5.95 -4.60
C ALA A 22 -1.81 -6.50 -3.26
N LYS A 23 -1.75 -7.81 -3.12
CA LYS A 23 -1.27 -8.44 -1.90
C LYS A 23 0.18 -8.05 -1.60
N VAL A 24 1.04 -8.08 -2.62
CA VAL A 24 2.45 -7.74 -2.46
C VAL A 24 2.61 -6.28 -2.06
N VAL A 25 1.89 -5.38 -2.73
CA VAL A 25 1.97 -3.96 -2.42
C VAL A 25 1.43 -3.66 -1.02
N LEU A 26 0.34 -4.32 -0.62
CA LEU A 26 -0.21 -4.13 0.73
C LEU A 26 0.80 -4.53 1.80
N ILE A 27 1.46 -5.67 1.62
CA ILE A 27 2.48 -6.12 2.56
C ILE A 27 3.63 -5.10 2.63
N TYR A 28 4.07 -4.60 1.47
CA TYR A 28 5.11 -3.59 1.44
C TYR A 28 4.71 -2.33 2.22
N LEU A 29 3.50 -1.83 1.97
CA LEU A 29 3.01 -0.65 2.67
C LEU A 29 2.93 -0.89 4.18
N ARG A 30 2.45 -2.05 4.58
CA ARG A 30 2.34 -2.40 6.01
C ARG A 30 3.71 -2.43 6.67
N ASP A 31 4.71 -2.99 5.99
CA ASP A 31 6.07 -3.06 6.52
C ASP A 31 6.70 -1.69 6.70
N HIS A 32 6.34 -0.74 5.85
CA HIS A 32 6.92 0.60 5.88
C HIS A 32 6.05 1.63 6.60
N ALA A 33 4.88 1.22 7.08
CA ALA A 33 3.99 2.12 7.79
C ALA A 33 4.49 2.40 9.20
N ASN A 34 4.18 3.59 9.70
CA ASN A 34 4.50 3.96 11.08
C ASN A 34 3.48 3.35 12.04
N LYS A 35 3.53 3.78 13.31
CA LYS A 35 2.64 3.23 14.34
C LYS A 35 1.16 3.51 14.06
N GLN A 36 0.87 4.58 13.34
CA GLN A 36 -0.49 4.95 12.99
C GLN A 36 -0.97 4.24 11.72
N GLY A 37 -0.13 3.43 11.10
CA GLY A 37 -0.48 2.73 9.89
C GLY A 37 -0.41 3.60 8.64
N THR A 38 0.38 4.67 8.67
CA THR A 38 0.52 5.57 7.52
C THR A 38 1.91 5.49 6.91
N CYS A 39 1.99 5.67 5.60
CA CYS A 39 3.25 5.76 4.88
C CYS A 39 3.03 6.58 3.62
N TRP A 40 4.12 7.06 3.04
CA TRP A 40 4.03 7.90 1.84
C TRP A 40 5.18 7.67 0.86
N PRO A 41 5.47 6.42 0.51
CA PRO A 41 6.49 6.14 -0.48
C PRO A 41 6.04 6.55 -1.87
N GLY A 42 6.98 6.97 -2.70
CA GLY A 42 6.68 7.25 -4.10
C GLY A 42 6.42 5.97 -4.88
N ILE A 43 5.76 6.09 -6.02
CA ILE A 43 5.47 4.93 -6.87
C ILE A 43 6.75 4.21 -7.29
N ASN A 44 7.79 4.97 -7.63
CA ASN A 44 9.08 4.37 -8.01
C ASN A 44 9.70 3.58 -6.87
N THR A 45 9.57 4.08 -5.64
CA THR A 45 10.10 3.41 -4.46
C THR A 45 9.38 2.09 -4.21
N ILE A 46 8.06 2.09 -4.32
CA ILE A 46 7.28 0.87 -4.16
C ILE A 46 7.65 -0.13 -5.25
N ALA A 47 7.68 0.34 -6.50
CA ALA A 47 7.97 -0.53 -7.64
C ALA A 47 9.33 -1.22 -7.49
N ALA A 48 10.34 -0.47 -7.06
CA ALA A 48 11.66 -1.05 -6.83
C ALA A 48 11.64 -2.06 -5.70
N GLY A 49 10.91 -1.75 -4.62
CA GLY A 49 10.86 -2.62 -3.45
C GLY A 49 10.12 -3.93 -3.69
N VAL A 50 9.11 -3.93 -4.55
CA VAL A 50 8.33 -5.15 -4.82
C VAL A 50 8.65 -5.77 -6.17
N SER A 51 9.59 -5.20 -6.92
CA SER A 51 10.04 -5.69 -8.23
C SER A 51 8.90 -5.75 -9.25
N LEU A 52 8.06 -4.74 -9.24
CA LEU A 52 6.95 -4.60 -10.19
C LEU A 52 7.12 -3.31 -10.99
N SER A 53 6.44 -3.23 -12.13
CA SER A 53 6.44 -1.99 -12.92
C SER A 53 5.61 -0.92 -12.22
N ARG A 54 5.86 0.34 -12.57
CA ARG A 54 5.09 1.47 -12.04
C ARG A 54 3.60 1.33 -12.35
N SER A 55 3.27 0.91 -13.56
CA SER A 55 1.87 0.70 -13.94
C SER A 55 1.20 -0.36 -13.09
N THR A 56 1.91 -1.45 -12.84
CA THR A 56 1.40 -2.54 -12.00
C THR A 56 1.18 -2.07 -10.57
N VAL A 57 2.11 -1.28 -10.02
CA VAL A 57 1.96 -0.71 -8.68
C VAL A 57 0.74 0.20 -8.60
N LYS A 58 0.52 1.05 -9.60
CA LYS A 58 -0.65 1.93 -9.63
C LYS A 58 -1.94 1.13 -9.61
N ARG A 59 -2.02 0.08 -10.41
CA ARG A 59 -3.20 -0.80 -10.45
C ARG A 59 -3.40 -1.51 -9.12
N ALA A 60 -2.31 -1.96 -8.50
CA ALA A 60 -2.37 -2.62 -7.20
C ALA A 60 -2.92 -1.67 -6.13
N LEU A 61 -2.46 -0.43 -6.13
CA LEU A 61 -2.95 0.56 -5.18
C LEU A 61 -4.44 0.85 -5.39
N ASP A 62 -4.88 0.93 -6.65
CA ASP A 62 -6.29 1.10 -6.97
C ASP A 62 -7.11 -0.07 -6.44
N ASP A 63 -6.62 -1.29 -6.61
CA ASP A 63 -7.29 -2.48 -6.09
C ASP A 63 -7.45 -2.41 -4.57
N LEU A 64 -6.40 -1.98 -3.88
CA LEU A 64 -6.41 -1.87 -2.42
C LEU A 64 -7.39 -0.80 -1.94
N VAL A 65 -7.44 0.33 -2.64
CA VAL A 65 -8.38 1.40 -2.31
C VAL A 65 -9.82 0.94 -2.52
N ARG A 66 -10.09 0.26 -3.63
CA ARG A 66 -11.43 -0.26 -3.91
C ARG A 66 -11.87 -1.30 -2.89
N ALA A 67 -10.93 -2.10 -2.41
CA ALA A 67 -11.24 -3.12 -1.40
C ALA A 67 -11.42 -2.53 0.00
N GLY A 68 -11.13 -1.25 0.17
CA GLY A 68 -11.25 -0.59 1.47
C GLY A 68 -10.12 -0.92 2.43
N LEU A 69 -9.01 -1.47 1.93
CA LEU A 69 -7.87 -1.84 2.77
C LEU A 69 -6.86 -0.72 2.94
N VAL A 70 -6.88 0.26 2.03
CA VAL A 70 -5.98 1.40 2.05
C VAL A 70 -6.76 2.64 1.66
N GLU A 71 -6.52 3.73 2.36
CA GLU A 71 -7.00 5.05 1.93
C GLU A 71 -5.83 5.81 1.34
N LYS A 72 -6.08 6.51 0.25
CA LYS A 72 -5.07 7.31 -0.41
C LYS A 72 -5.45 8.78 -0.34
N SER A 73 -4.54 9.61 0.14
CA SER A 73 -4.72 11.07 0.19
C SER A 73 -3.59 11.73 -0.56
N SER A 74 -3.92 12.68 -1.42
CA SER A 74 -2.92 13.45 -2.16
C SER A 74 -2.33 14.51 -1.25
N ARG A 75 -1.02 14.73 -1.37
CA ARG A 75 -0.32 15.76 -0.62
C ARG A 75 0.20 16.81 -1.59
N TRP A 76 -0.08 18.07 -1.29
CA TRP A 76 0.31 19.19 -2.14
C TRP A 76 1.28 20.09 -1.40
N ARG A 77 2.21 20.65 -2.14
CA ARG A 77 3.09 21.68 -1.61
C ARG A 77 2.39 23.03 -1.66
N GLU A 78 2.93 24.01 -0.94
CA GLU A 78 2.38 25.36 -0.94
C GLU A 78 2.32 25.98 -2.33
N ASN A 79 3.26 25.63 -3.20
CA ASN A 79 3.29 26.13 -4.56
C ASN A 79 2.35 25.41 -5.52
N GLY A 80 1.50 24.53 -4.99
CA GLY A 80 0.52 23.80 -5.81
C GLY A 80 1.03 22.52 -6.43
N SER A 81 2.29 22.16 -6.24
CA SER A 81 2.84 20.93 -6.79
C SER A 81 2.48 19.73 -5.93
N LEU A 82 2.04 18.65 -6.59
CA LEU A 82 1.76 17.41 -5.90
C LEU A 82 3.07 16.77 -5.42
N THR A 83 3.12 16.42 -4.14
CA THR A 83 4.26 15.67 -3.59
C THR A 83 3.94 14.16 -3.68
N SER A 84 4.12 13.41 -2.59
CA SER A 84 3.75 11.98 -2.59
C SER A 84 2.34 11.81 -2.05
N ASN A 85 1.70 10.72 -2.45
CA ASN A 85 0.43 10.36 -1.83
C ASN A 85 0.69 9.79 -0.44
N LEU A 86 -0.22 10.07 0.48
CA LEU A 86 -0.23 9.47 1.80
C LEU A 86 -1.15 8.25 1.76
N TYR A 87 -0.67 7.14 2.25
CA TYR A 87 -1.44 5.89 2.31
C TYR A 87 -1.73 5.55 3.75
N GLN A 88 -3.00 5.34 4.07
CA GLN A 88 -3.45 4.92 5.40
C GLN A 88 -3.91 3.48 5.30
N ILE A 89 -3.25 2.59 6.02
CA ILE A 89 -3.60 1.16 6.02
C ILE A 89 -4.72 0.94 7.03
N LYS A 90 -5.76 0.30 6.58
CA LYS A 90 -6.95 0.03 7.40
C LYS A 90 -6.80 -1.22 8.24
#